data_627c2728b44064a8565dc774a95b2705
#
_entry.id   627c2728b44064a8565dc774a95b2705
#
_cell.length_a   1.000
_cell.length_b   1.000
_cell.length_c   1.000
_cell.angle_alpha   90.00
_cell.angle_beta   90.00
_cell.angle_gamma   90.00
#
_symmetry.space_group_name_H-M   'P 1'
#
loop_
_entity.id
_entity.type
_entity.pdbx_description
1 polymer ?
#
loop_
_entity_poly.entity_id
_entity_poly.type
_entity_poly.pdbx_seq_one_letter_code
_entity_poly.pdbx_strand_id
1 'polypeptide(L)'
;MIKVFKLKEIFMDIDFSKIEKIYGKSVIESISILRDDVIKNIEYFIALGFDDAIDIFERQVLIFICPNEEFISKVNTLIKKIGVNYVDEIENDISLLDELL
;
A
#
# COMPACT_ATOMS: atom_id res chain seq x y z
N MET A 1 4.59 -20.37 -11.27
CA MET A 1 4.84 -19.27 -12.21
C MET A 1 4.76 -17.95 -11.48
N ILE A 2 5.80 -17.16 -11.54
CA ILE A 2 5.82 -15.85 -10.90
C ILE A 2 5.07 -14.87 -11.77
N LYS A 3 4.02 -14.29 -11.21
CA LYS A 3 3.26 -13.27 -11.92
C LYS A 3 3.98 -11.94 -11.76
N VAL A 4 4.52 -11.42 -12.84
CA VAL A 4 5.18 -10.12 -12.86
C VAL A 4 4.14 -9.07 -13.20
N PHE A 5 3.88 -8.16 -12.26
CA PHE A 5 3.01 -7.02 -12.52
C PHE A 5 3.84 -5.90 -13.13
N LYS A 6 3.41 -5.39 -14.27
CA LYS A 6 3.95 -4.14 -14.78
C LYS A 6 3.38 -3.01 -13.93
N LEU A 7 4.18 -1.99 -13.69
CA LEU A 7 3.78 -0.85 -12.87
C LEU A 7 2.44 -0.23 -13.29
N LYS A 8 2.20 -0.11 -14.59
CA LYS A 8 0.94 0.45 -15.09
C LYS A 8 -0.28 -0.42 -14.80
N GLU A 9 -0.11 -1.75 -14.71
CA GLU A 9 -1.23 -2.67 -14.49
C GLU A 9 -1.81 -2.53 -13.09
N ILE A 10 -0.96 -2.26 -12.11
CA ILE A 10 -1.42 -2.02 -10.74
C ILE A 10 -2.34 -0.81 -10.70
N PHE A 11 -1.97 0.29 -11.36
CA PHE A 11 -2.78 1.50 -11.38
C PHE A 11 -4.09 1.33 -12.14
N MET A 12 -4.16 0.42 -13.10
CA MET A 12 -5.40 0.14 -13.84
C MET A 12 -6.47 -0.52 -12.96
N ASP A 13 -6.06 -1.21 -11.90
CA ASP A 13 -6.99 -1.89 -11.00
C ASP A 13 -7.46 -0.99 -9.84
N ILE A 14 -6.95 0.24 -9.75
CA ILE A 14 -7.26 1.16 -8.66
C ILE A 14 -8.38 2.10 -9.07
N ASP A 15 -9.38 2.25 -8.21
CA ASP A 15 -10.46 3.21 -8.40
C ASP A 15 -10.07 4.58 -7.86
N PHE A 16 -9.43 5.40 -8.72
CA PHE A 16 -8.98 6.74 -8.34
C PHE A 16 -10.14 7.70 -8.07
N SER A 17 -11.29 7.48 -8.70
CA SER A 17 -12.48 8.31 -8.43
C SER A 17 -12.94 8.15 -6.99
N LYS A 18 -12.91 6.93 -6.49
CA LYS A 18 -13.25 6.62 -5.10
C LYS A 18 -12.26 7.26 -4.14
N ILE A 19 -10.97 7.17 -4.45
CA ILE A 19 -9.92 7.78 -3.63
C ILE A 19 -10.08 9.30 -3.59
N GLU A 20 -10.36 9.93 -4.74
CA GLU A 20 -10.58 11.37 -4.81
C GLU A 20 -11.75 11.81 -3.95
N LYS A 21 -12.85 11.05 -3.97
CA LYS A 21 -14.03 11.36 -3.16
C LYS A 21 -13.75 11.31 -1.65
N ILE A 22 -12.92 10.38 -1.23
CA ILE A 22 -12.64 10.17 0.20
C ILE A 22 -11.52 11.10 0.67
N TYR A 23 -10.46 11.25 -0.11
CA TYR A 23 -9.22 11.92 0.33
C TYR A 23 -8.98 13.29 -0.33
N GLY A 24 -9.66 13.58 -1.44
CA GLY A 24 -9.52 14.85 -2.15
C GLY A 24 -8.49 14.83 -3.26
N LYS A 25 -8.46 15.92 -4.04
CA LYS A 25 -7.58 16.06 -5.21
C LYS A 25 -6.11 16.14 -4.84
N SER A 26 -5.77 16.72 -3.70
CA SER A 26 -4.38 16.86 -3.29
C SER A 26 -3.70 15.50 -3.09
N VAL A 27 -4.46 14.51 -2.62
CA VAL A 27 -3.95 13.15 -2.48
C VAL A 27 -3.68 12.52 -3.85
N ILE A 28 -4.58 12.75 -4.81
CA ILE A 28 -4.38 12.26 -6.19
C ILE A 28 -3.10 12.88 -6.78
N GLU A 29 -2.87 14.16 -6.56
CA GLU A 29 -1.65 14.84 -7.02
C GLU A 29 -0.40 14.24 -6.38
N SER A 30 -0.45 13.96 -5.08
CA SER A 30 0.66 13.33 -4.36
C SER A 30 0.97 11.93 -4.90
N ILE A 31 -0.06 11.15 -5.21
CA ILE A 31 0.11 9.84 -5.84
C ILE A 31 0.80 9.99 -7.20
N SER A 32 0.41 11.00 -7.98
CA SER A 32 1.02 11.23 -9.29
C SER A 32 2.49 11.61 -9.18
N ILE A 33 2.84 12.45 -8.21
CA ILE A 33 4.22 12.88 -7.98
C ILE A 33 5.10 11.72 -7.54
N LEU A 34 4.61 10.87 -6.63
CA LEU A 34 5.33 9.71 -6.10
C LEU A 34 4.89 8.40 -6.75
N ARG A 35 4.43 8.48 -7.98
CA ARG A 35 3.82 7.35 -8.70
C ARG A 35 4.63 6.06 -8.61
N ASP A 36 5.92 6.11 -8.95
CA ASP A 36 6.77 4.92 -8.97
C ASP A 36 6.95 4.36 -7.56
N ASP A 37 7.11 5.23 -6.57
CA ASP A 37 7.22 4.79 -5.18
C ASP A 37 5.93 4.15 -4.68
N VAL A 38 4.78 4.75 -4.99
CA VAL A 38 3.48 4.20 -4.59
C VAL A 38 3.28 2.81 -5.18
N ILE A 39 3.61 2.63 -6.47
CA ILE A 39 3.50 1.34 -7.12
C ILE A 39 4.41 0.31 -6.46
N LYS A 40 5.66 0.67 -6.19
CA LYS A 40 6.61 -0.20 -5.50
C LYS A 40 6.13 -0.56 -4.10
N ASN A 41 5.50 0.38 -3.41
CA ASN A 41 4.97 0.14 -2.07
C ASN A 41 3.81 -0.88 -2.11
N ILE A 42 2.93 -0.78 -3.11
CA ILE A 42 1.87 -1.76 -3.31
C ILE A 42 2.47 -3.13 -3.67
N GLU A 43 3.44 -3.15 -4.58
CA GLU A 43 4.14 -4.38 -4.95
C GLU A 43 4.80 -5.05 -3.76
N TYR A 44 5.34 -4.26 -2.83
CA TYR A 44 5.94 -4.80 -1.62
C TYR A 44 4.91 -5.56 -0.77
N PHE A 45 3.72 -5.01 -0.63
CA PHE A 45 2.63 -5.71 0.07
C PHE A 45 2.22 -7.00 -0.64
N ILE A 46 2.16 -6.99 -1.96
CA ILE A 46 1.90 -8.20 -2.74
C ILE A 46 2.97 -9.26 -2.46
N ALA A 47 4.24 -8.85 -2.45
CA ALA A 47 5.37 -9.74 -2.20
C ALA A 47 5.36 -10.31 -0.77
N LEU A 48 4.82 -9.57 0.19
CA LEU A 48 4.69 -10.04 1.57
C LEU A 48 3.58 -11.08 1.77
N GLY A 49 2.71 -11.25 0.77
CA GLY A 49 1.64 -12.24 0.84
C GLY A 49 0.24 -11.69 1.07
N PHE A 50 0.05 -10.37 0.99
CA PHE A 50 -1.29 -9.79 1.11
C PHE A 50 -2.07 -10.02 -0.19
N ASP A 51 -3.16 -10.78 -0.11
CA ASP A 51 -3.97 -11.12 -1.29
C ASP A 51 -4.69 -9.91 -1.87
N ASP A 52 -5.15 -9.02 -1.02
CA ASP A 52 -5.91 -7.84 -1.40
C ASP A 52 -5.12 -6.54 -1.18
N ALA A 53 -3.87 -6.50 -1.67
CA ALA A 53 -3.01 -5.34 -1.49
C ALA A 53 -3.62 -4.06 -2.06
N ILE A 54 -4.34 -4.15 -3.18
CA ILE A 54 -5.02 -3.01 -3.80
C ILE A 54 -6.15 -2.50 -2.91
N ASP A 55 -6.94 -3.40 -2.33
CA ASP A 55 -7.99 -3.01 -1.39
C ASP A 55 -7.40 -2.33 -0.15
N ILE A 56 -6.30 -2.88 0.37
CA ILE A 56 -5.58 -2.27 1.49
C ILE A 56 -5.10 -0.88 1.11
N PHE A 57 -4.53 -0.72 -0.08
CA PHE A 57 -4.11 0.59 -0.58
C PHE A 57 -5.27 1.59 -0.61
N GLU A 58 -6.41 1.18 -1.15
CA GLU A 58 -7.58 2.07 -1.25
C GLU A 58 -8.12 2.49 0.12
N ARG A 59 -7.97 1.65 1.11
CA ARG A 59 -8.43 1.92 2.49
C ARG A 59 -7.41 2.65 3.34
N GLN A 60 -6.12 2.58 2.97
CA GLN A 60 -5.02 3.18 3.74
C GLN A 60 -4.06 3.93 2.83
N VAL A 61 -4.61 4.75 1.94
CA VAL A 61 -3.84 5.45 0.90
C VAL A 61 -2.66 6.23 1.46
N LEU A 62 -2.87 6.93 2.57
CA LEU A 62 -1.86 7.87 3.10
C LEU A 62 -0.57 7.19 3.53
N ILE A 63 -0.62 5.93 3.95
CA ILE A 63 0.60 5.22 4.36
C ILE A 63 1.47 4.83 3.16
N PHE A 64 0.89 4.77 1.96
CA PHE A 64 1.59 4.35 0.74
C PHE A 64 2.26 5.51 0.00
N ILE A 65 1.94 6.75 0.37
CA ILE A 65 2.46 7.94 -0.31
C ILE A 65 3.76 8.39 0.38
N CYS A 66 4.83 7.67 0.12
CA CYS A 66 6.15 7.97 0.65
C CYS A 66 7.22 7.27 -0.19
N PRO A 67 8.49 7.69 -0.06
CA PRO A 67 9.57 6.98 -0.74
C PRO A 67 9.59 5.49 -0.39
N ASN A 68 9.85 4.65 -1.38
CA ASN A 68 9.81 3.20 -1.20
C ASN A 68 10.74 2.70 -0.09
N GLU A 69 11.94 3.25 0.01
CA GLU A 69 12.89 2.84 1.07
C GLU A 69 12.34 3.11 2.47
N GLU A 70 11.71 4.25 2.65
CA GLU A 70 11.08 4.62 3.90
C GLU A 70 9.91 3.69 4.21
N PHE A 71 9.08 3.40 3.20
CA PHE A 71 7.95 2.50 3.35
C PHE A 71 8.38 1.11 3.80
N ILE A 72 9.39 0.55 3.13
CA ILE A 72 9.93 -0.78 3.48
C ILE A 72 10.43 -0.80 4.92
N SER A 73 11.16 0.22 5.33
CA SER A 73 11.69 0.32 6.69
C SER A 73 10.58 0.34 7.74
N LYS A 74 9.56 1.16 7.52
CA LYS A 74 8.43 1.27 8.44
C LYS A 74 7.63 -0.03 8.51
N VAL A 75 7.36 -0.64 7.36
CA VAL A 75 6.61 -1.90 7.30
C VAL A 75 7.39 -3.01 8.00
N ASN A 76 8.68 -3.11 7.78
CA ASN A 76 9.49 -4.14 8.42
C ASN A 76 9.51 -3.99 9.95
N THR A 77 9.54 -2.76 10.43
CA THR A 77 9.46 -2.49 11.88
C THR A 77 8.12 -2.97 12.44
N LEU A 78 7.03 -2.69 11.74
CA LEU A 78 5.69 -3.14 12.16
C LEU A 78 5.58 -4.67 12.13
N ILE A 79 6.10 -5.31 11.09
CA ILE A 79 6.09 -6.77 10.96
C ILE A 79 6.81 -7.44 12.14
N LYS A 80 7.97 -6.91 12.53
CA LYS A 80 8.72 -7.43 13.67
C LYS A 80 7.92 -7.31 14.97
N LYS A 81 7.16 -6.24 15.09
CA LYS A 81 6.34 -5.99 16.27
C LYS A 81 5.15 -6.94 16.36
N ILE A 82 4.50 -7.21 15.23
CA ILE A 82 3.32 -8.09 15.15
C ILE A 82 3.73 -9.56 15.25
N GLY A 83 4.78 -9.97 14.55
CA GLY A 83 5.26 -11.34 14.53
C GLY A 83 4.89 -12.11 13.27
N VAL A 84 5.04 -13.43 13.30
CA VAL A 84 4.96 -14.30 12.12
C VAL A 84 3.58 -14.31 11.43
N ASN A 85 2.52 -13.99 12.17
CA ASN A 85 1.16 -13.97 11.63
C ASN A 85 0.73 -12.58 11.14
N TYR A 86 1.69 -11.74 10.79
CA TYR A 86 1.42 -10.34 10.45
C TYR A 86 0.41 -10.16 9.32
N VAL A 87 0.43 -11.02 8.31
CA VAL A 87 -0.51 -10.93 7.20
C VAL A 87 -1.95 -11.10 7.70
N ASP A 88 -2.22 -12.17 8.44
CA ASP A 88 -3.54 -12.44 8.96
C ASP A 88 -4.00 -11.36 9.94
N GLU A 89 -3.12 -10.91 10.81
CA GLU A 89 -3.47 -9.90 11.81
C GLU A 89 -3.80 -8.55 11.16
N ILE A 90 -3.03 -8.13 10.16
CA ILE A 90 -3.29 -6.88 9.44
C ILE A 90 -4.56 -6.99 8.61
N GLU A 91 -4.78 -8.13 7.94
CA GLU A 91 -6.00 -8.34 7.17
C GLU A 91 -7.26 -8.35 8.03
N ASN A 92 -7.15 -8.84 9.26
CA ASN A 92 -8.26 -8.83 10.20
C ASN A 92 -8.48 -7.47 10.86
N ASP A 93 -7.43 -6.69 11.01
CA ASP A 93 -7.50 -5.35 11.62
C ASP A 93 -6.57 -4.40 10.88
N ILE A 94 -7.10 -3.78 9.82
CA ILE A 94 -6.32 -2.88 8.98
C ILE A 94 -5.85 -1.63 9.71
N SER A 95 -6.47 -1.30 10.86
CA SER A 95 -6.04 -0.15 11.67
C SER A 95 -4.64 -0.32 12.26
N LEU A 96 -4.10 -1.55 12.27
CA LEU A 96 -2.71 -1.76 12.66
C LEU A 96 -1.74 -0.99 11.77
N LEU A 97 -2.13 -0.71 10.53
CA LEU A 97 -1.32 0.08 9.60
C LEU A 97 -1.26 1.57 9.95
N ASP A 98 -2.12 2.04 10.84
CA ASP A 98 -2.11 3.46 11.27
C ASP A 98 -0.78 3.86 11.90
N GLU A 99 -0.02 2.92 12.44
CA GLU A 99 1.32 3.18 12.98
C GLU A 99 2.31 3.67 11.90
N LEU A 100 1.99 3.45 10.63
CA LEU A 100 2.85 3.85 9.52
C LEU A 100 2.63 5.30 9.08
N LEU A 101 1.61 5.95 9.62
CA LEU A 101 1.31 7.35 9.30
C LEU A 101 2.35 8.33 9.81
#